data_a08f1895688c81eea9fb683c7cc4b018
#
_entry.id   a08f1895688c81eea9fb683c7cc4b018
#
_cell.length_a   1.000
_cell.length_b   1.000
_cell.length_c   1.000
_cell.angle_alpha   90.00
_cell.angle_beta   90.00
_cell.angle_gamma   90.00
#
_symmetry.space_group_name_H-M   'P 1'
#
loop_
_entity.id
_entity.type
_entity.pdbx_description
1 polymer ?
#
loop_
_entity_poly.entity_id
_entity_poly.type
_entity_poly.pdbx_seq_one_letter_code
_entity_poly.pdbx_strand_id
1 'polypeptide(L)'
;GIDPDALVVLPGVGAFGDAVQGLKQRKLFEPLRDWVQAGRPFLGICLGFQLLWSESEEAPGVKGLGLMPGRVEKFRGKGLKIPMIGWSEAKVSVRAKDLFTGGDRYFYHVHSYRPTLVAPDWLACETEYGGRFPSGIWKGRVAGFQFHPEKSQDSGISLLSMVLEKIVPA
;
A
#
# COMPACT_ATOMS: atom_id res chain seq x y z
N GLY A 1 -26.27 -3.41 3.64
CA GLY A 1 -24.86 -3.76 3.49
C GLY A 1 -24.19 -2.81 2.51
N ILE A 2 -22.86 -2.74 2.52
CA ILE A 2 -22.09 -1.96 1.53
C ILE A 2 -22.20 -2.68 0.20
N ASP A 3 -22.42 -1.92 -0.87
CA ASP A 3 -22.41 -2.44 -2.24
C ASP A 3 -21.10 -3.20 -2.50
N PRO A 4 -21.13 -4.47 -2.93
CA PRO A 4 -19.92 -5.27 -3.16
C PRO A 4 -19.00 -4.70 -4.25
N ASP A 5 -19.49 -3.83 -5.09
CA ASP A 5 -18.74 -3.16 -6.14
C ASP A 5 -18.29 -1.74 -5.75
N ALA A 6 -18.65 -1.28 -4.57
CA ALA A 6 -18.16 -0.01 -4.04
C ALA A 6 -16.63 -0.04 -3.83
N LEU A 7 -15.95 1.03 -4.18
CA LEU A 7 -14.54 1.19 -3.88
C LEU A 7 -14.33 1.56 -2.42
N VAL A 8 -13.51 0.80 -1.72
CA VAL A 8 -13.00 1.16 -0.40
C VAL A 8 -11.60 1.74 -0.55
N VAL A 9 -11.41 2.97 -0.13
CA VAL A 9 -10.09 3.62 -0.04
C VAL A 9 -9.69 3.70 1.43
N LEU A 10 -8.55 3.13 1.77
CA LEU A 10 -7.98 3.20 3.12
C LEU A 10 -6.69 4.03 3.07
N PRO A 11 -6.80 5.35 3.21
CA PRO A 11 -5.64 6.21 3.41
C PRO A 11 -5.20 6.13 4.86
N GLY A 12 -4.08 6.73 5.19
CA GLY A 12 -3.73 6.91 6.58
C GLY A 12 -2.27 7.24 6.77
N VAL A 13 -2.03 7.93 7.86
CA VAL A 13 -0.73 8.24 8.44
C VAL A 13 -0.75 7.85 9.92
N GLY A 14 0.42 7.60 10.50
CA GLY A 14 0.52 7.25 11.91
C GLY A 14 0.92 5.80 12.14
N ALA A 15 0.63 5.29 13.35
CA ALA A 15 1.11 4.01 13.80
C ALA A 15 0.19 2.84 13.42
N PHE A 16 0.79 1.73 13.02
CA PHE A 16 0.09 0.50 12.63
C PHE A 16 -0.86 0.00 13.71
N GLY A 17 -0.40 -0.05 14.97
CA GLY A 17 -1.22 -0.52 16.09
C GLY A 17 -2.43 0.35 16.36
N ASP A 18 -2.26 1.67 16.32
CA ASP A 18 -3.34 2.64 16.53
C ASP A 18 -4.40 2.53 15.44
N ALA A 19 -3.97 2.34 14.20
CA ALA A 19 -4.88 2.14 13.08
C ALA A 19 -5.74 0.88 13.23
N VAL A 20 -5.11 -0.25 13.58
CA VAL A 20 -5.83 -1.51 13.84
C VAL A 20 -6.80 -1.36 14.99
N GLN A 21 -6.37 -0.73 16.09
CA GLN A 21 -7.24 -0.48 17.25
C GLN A 21 -8.42 0.43 16.86
N GLY A 22 -8.17 1.50 16.14
CA GLY A 22 -9.22 2.40 15.67
C GLY A 22 -10.25 1.72 14.77
N LEU A 23 -9.82 0.84 13.88
CA LEU A 23 -10.71 0.05 13.06
C LEU A 23 -11.54 -0.94 13.89
N LYS A 24 -10.93 -1.61 14.87
CA LYS A 24 -11.64 -2.53 15.79
C LYS A 24 -12.68 -1.81 16.64
N GLN A 25 -12.34 -0.67 17.21
CA GLN A 25 -13.28 0.15 18.00
C GLN A 25 -14.51 0.56 17.19
N ARG A 26 -14.33 0.83 15.90
CA ARG A 26 -15.41 1.17 14.96
C ARG A 26 -16.09 -0.06 14.33
N LYS A 27 -15.68 -1.28 14.71
CA LYS A 27 -16.18 -2.54 14.14
C LYS A 27 -15.98 -2.64 12.62
N LEU A 28 -14.92 -2.02 12.12
CA LEU A 28 -14.57 -2.00 10.69
C LEU A 28 -13.45 -3.00 10.34
N PHE A 29 -12.71 -3.52 11.31
CA PHE A 29 -11.54 -4.35 11.06
C PHE A 29 -11.91 -5.66 10.34
N GLU A 30 -12.84 -6.43 10.89
CA GLU A 30 -13.29 -7.68 10.30
C GLU A 30 -13.97 -7.48 8.94
N PRO A 31 -14.91 -6.52 8.78
CA PRO A 31 -15.46 -6.21 7.46
C PRO A 31 -14.41 -5.83 6.40
N LEU A 32 -13.39 -5.04 6.77
CA LEU A 32 -12.32 -4.69 5.83
C LEU A 32 -11.44 -5.89 5.49
N ARG A 33 -11.10 -6.72 6.49
CA ARG A 33 -10.36 -7.95 6.24
C ARG A 33 -11.09 -8.86 5.26
N ASP A 34 -12.36 -9.09 5.50
CA ASP A 34 -13.19 -9.94 4.64
C ASP A 34 -13.35 -9.34 3.23
N TRP A 35 -13.42 -7.99 3.16
CA TRP A 35 -13.48 -7.24 1.90
C TRP A 35 -12.26 -7.48 1.02
N VAL A 36 -11.06 -7.27 1.57
CA VAL A 36 -9.81 -7.44 0.82
C VAL A 36 -9.52 -8.90 0.48
N GLN A 37 -9.87 -9.82 1.38
CA GLN A 37 -9.71 -11.27 1.14
C GLN A 37 -10.67 -11.78 0.05
N ALA A 38 -11.84 -11.18 -0.06
CA ALA A 38 -12.78 -11.47 -1.15
C ALA A 38 -12.38 -10.82 -2.49
N GLY A 39 -11.28 -10.09 -2.54
CA GLY A 39 -10.81 -9.43 -3.77
C GLY A 39 -11.71 -8.30 -4.26
N ARG A 40 -12.47 -7.66 -3.36
CA ARG A 40 -13.36 -6.55 -3.70
C ARG A 40 -12.57 -5.26 -3.92
N PRO A 41 -13.14 -4.24 -4.61
CA PRO A 41 -12.42 -3.02 -4.94
C PRO A 41 -11.84 -2.33 -3.71
N PHE A 42 -10.50 -2.23 -3.67
CA PHE A 42 -9.78 -1.67 -2.53
C PHE A 42 -8.51 -0.96 -2.97
N LEU A 43 -8.27 0.20 -2.39
CA LEU A 43 -7.04 0.96 -2.54
C LEU A 43 -6.47 1.35 -1.17
N GLY A 44 -5.30 0.80 -0.83
CA GLY A 44 -4.55 1.16 0.39
C GLY A 44 -3.43 2.16 0.08
N ILE A 45 -3.34 3.23 0.88
CA ILE A 45 -2.31 4.27 0.71
C ILE A 45 -1.52 4.43 2.00
N CYS A 46 -0.20 4.35 1.91
CA CYS A 46 0.76 4.49 3.02
C CYS A 46 0.44 3.54 4.18
N LEU A 47 -0.08 4.00 5.29
CA LEU A 47 -0.49 3.14 6.40
C LEU A 47 -1.57 2.12 5.98
N GLY A 48 -2.55 2.54 5.17
CA GLY A 48 -3.57 1.64 4.61
C GLY A 48 -3.00 0.53 3.72
N PHE A 49 -1.90 0.80 3.03
CA PHE A 49 -1.12 -0.22 2.31
C PHE A 49 -0.44 -1.19 3.28
N GLN A 50 0.23 -0.69 4.32
CA GLN A 50 0.91 -1.52 5.31
C GLN A 50 -0.04 -2.46 6.06
N LEU A 51 -1.28 -2.03 6.31
CA LEU A 51 -2.31 -2.83 6.98
C LEU A 51 -2.70 -4.10 6.20
N LEU A 52 -2.37 -4.21 4.92
CA LEU A 52 -2.60 -5.42 4.12
C LEU A 52 -1.68 -6.58 4.53
N TRP A 53 -0.57 -6.32 5.20
CA TRP A 53 0.33 -7.35 5.75
C TRP A 53 -0.20 -7.91 7.06
N SER A 54 0.29 -9.11 7.40
CA SER A 54 -0.15 -9.82 8.60
C SER A 54 0.35 -9.19 9.89
N GLU A 55 1.53 -8.57 9.86
CA GLU A 55 2.22 -8.07 11.06
C GLU A 55 3.03 -6.80 10.75
N SER A 56 3.35 -6.06 11.82
CA SER A 56 4.29 -4.95 11.77
C SER A 56 5.23 -4.98 12.97
N GLU A 57 6.49 -4.74 12.72
CA GLU A 57 7.48 -4.56 13.79
C GLU A 57 7.14 -3.37 14.70
N GLU A 58 6.44 -2.36 14.16
CA GLU A 58 5.98 -1.20 14.93
C GLU A 58 5.00 -1.56 16.04
N ALA A 59 4.23 -2.63 15.89
CA ALA A 59 3.21 -3.08 16.82
C ALA A 59 3.28 -4.60 17.03
N PRO A 60 4.26 -5.12 17.79
CA PRO A 60 4.40 -6.56 18.02
C PRO A 60 3.11 -7.19 18.57
N GLY A 61 2.69 -8.31 17.98
CA GLY A 61 1.47 -9.03 18.38
C GLY A 61 0.17 -8.47 17.82
N VAL A 62 0.18 -7.30 17.20
CA VAL A 62 -1.00 -6.75 16.52
C VAL A 62 -1.07 -7.28 15.10
N LYS A 63 -2.21 -7.88 14.74
CA LYS A 63 -2.44 -8.41 13.39
C LYS A 63 -3.04 -7.38 12.47
N GLY A 64 -2.50 -7.29 11.24
CA GLY A 64 -3.09 -6.55 10.14
C GLY A 64 -4.21 -7.33 9.44
N LEU A 65 -4.62 -6.87 8.26
CA LEU A 65 -5.69 -7.49 7.48
C LEU A 65 -5.30 -8.85 6.88
N GLY A 66 -4.01 -9.18 6.82
CA GLY A 66 -3.50 -10.51 6.49
C GLY A 66 -3.68 -10.94 5.04
N LEU A 67 -3.84 -9.99 4.11
CA LEU A 67 -3.87 -10.30 2.68
C LEU A 67 -2.49 -10.74 2.18
N MET A 68 -1.43 -10.08 2.68
CA MET A 68 -0.04 -10.42 2.38
C MET A 68 0.60 -11.14 3.57
N PRO A 69 1.26 -12.29 3.34
CA PRO A 69 2.07 -12.93 4.37
C PRO A 69 3.32 -12.10 4.67
N GLY A 70 3.89 -12.30 5.86
CA GLY A 70 5.06 -11.57 6.30
C GLY A 70 4.71 -10.31 7.06
N ARG A 71 5.64 -9.38 7.12
CA ARG A 71 5.52 -8.22 7.98
C ARG A 71 6.09 -6.94 7.37
N VAL A 72 5.70 -5.85 7.97
CA VAL A 72 6.25 -4.51 7.76
C VAL A 72 7.37 -4.28 8.77
N GLU A 73 8.54 -3.84 8.31
CA GLU A 73 9.74 -3.66 9.13
C GLU A 73 10.26 -2.22 9.04
N LYS A 74 10.92 -1.78 10.12
CA LYS A 74 11.59 -0.49 10.14
C LYS A 74 12.78 -0.47 9.19
N PHE A 75 12.99 0.65 8.51
CA PHE A 75 14.22 0.85 7.75
C PHE A 75 15.46 0.72 8.64
N ARG A 76 16.51 0.10 8.11
CA ARG A 76 17.81 -0.04 8.76
C ARG A 76 18.91 0.16 7.75
N GLY A 77 19.99 0.83 8.15
CA GLY A 77 21.15 1.05 7.32
C GLY A 77 22.06 2.12 7.94
N LYS A 78 23.36 1.92 7.82
CA LYS A 78 24.34 2.92 8.30
C LYS A 78 24.20 4.20 7.46
N GLY A 79 23.96 5.32 8.14
CA GLY A 79 23.80 6.62 7.48
C GLY A 79 22.45 6.84 6.79
N LEU A 80 21.52 5.87 6.88
CA LEU A 80 20.19 6.02 6.30
C LEU A 80 19.33 6.95 7.16
N LYS A 81 18.80 7.99 6.53
CA LYS A 81 17.87 8.92 7.19
C LYS A 81 16.50 8.27 7.37
N ILE A 82 15.98 8.24 8.59
CA ILE A 82 14.67 7.68 8.94
C ILE A 82 13.88 8.75 9.69
N PRO A 83 12.65 9.05 9.28
CA PRO A 83 11.88 8.46 8.17
C PRO A 83 12.47 8.76 6.79
N MET A 84 12.15 7.89 5.81
CA MET A 84 12.29 8.21 4.41
C MET A 84 11.33 9.34 4.07
N ILE A 85 11.86 10.47 3.63
CA ILE A 85 11.07 11.63 3.20
C ILE A 85 11.61 12.10 1.86
N GLY A 86 10.75 12.19 0.86
CA GLY A 86 11.12 12.73 -0.44
C GLY A 86 10.63 11.89 -1.61
N TRP A 87 11.12 12.25 -2.77
CA TRP A 87 10.76 11.65 -4.05
C TRP A 87 11.70 10.50 -4.37
N SER A 88 11.13 9.37 -4.78
CA SER A 88 11.90 8.21 -5.22
C SER A 88 11.23 7.51 -6.40
N GLU A 89 12.06 6.90 -7.23
CA GLU A 89 11.60 6.17 -8.41
C GLU A 89 10.88 4.88 -8.03
N ALA A 90 9.76 4.63 -8.69
CA ALA A 90 9.09 3.33 -8.69
C ALA A 90 9.63 2.47 -9.84
N LYS A 91 10.32 1.39 -9.51
CA LYS A 91 10.74 0.36 -10.47
C LYS A 91 9.56 -0.55 -10.75
N VAL A 92 8.88 -0.31 -11.87
CA VAL A 92 7.62 -0.94 -12.23
C VAL A 92 7.84 -2.38 -12.72
N SER A 93 7.08 -3.32 -12.18
CA SER A 93 7.06 -4.70 -12.67
C SER A 93 6.43 -4.80 -14.05
N VAL A 94 6.82 -5.83 -14.82
CA VAL A 94 6.29 -6.05 -16.18
C VAL A 94 4.76 -6.14 -16.18
N ARG A 95 4.18 -6.80 -15.19
CA ARG A 95 2.74 -7.02 -15.08
C ARG A 95 1.92 -5.77 -14.75
N ALA A 96 2.56 -4.73 -14.22
CA ALA A 96 1.89 -3.50 -13.78
C ALA A 96 2.17 -2.29 -14.69
N LYS A 97 2.80 -2.49 -15.85
CA LYS A 97 3.17 -1.40 -16.76
C LYS A 97 1.98 -0.51 -17.13
N ASP A 98 0.80 -1.09 -17.28
CA ASP A 98 -0.41 -0.38 -17.68
C ASP A 98 -0.94 0.58 -16.60
N LEU A 99 -0.50 0.43 -15.35
CA LEU A 99 -0.84 1.39 -14.29
C LEU A 99 0.04 2.65 -14.33
N PHE A 100 1.26 2.53 -14.85
CA PHE A 100 2.29 3.59 -14.80
C PHE A 100 2.52 4.19 -16.19
N THR A 101 1.47 4.71 -16.80
CA THR A 101 1.49 5.20 -18.19
C THR A 101 1.85 6.67 -18.33
N GLY A 102 1.76 7.46 -17.26
CA GLY A 102 2.03 8.90 -17.27
C GLY A 102 3.07 9.32 -16.24
N GLY A 103 3.71 10.46 -16.52
CA GLY A 103 4.71 11.04 -15.64
C GLY A 103 6.08 10.35 -15.68
N ASP A 104 6.91 10.69 -14.73
CA ASP A 104 8.31 10.27 -14.63
C ASP A 104 8.56 9.09 -13.69
N ARG A 105 7.51 8.52 -13.11
CA ARG A 105 7.54 7.42 -12.13
C ARG A 105 8.21 7.77 -10.81
N TYR A 106 8.36 9.04 -10.47
CA TYR A 106 8.79 9.49 -9.16
C TYR A 106 7.58 9.81 -8.29
N PHE A 107 7.62 9.30 -7.05
CA PHE A 107 6.52 9.42 -6.09
C PHE A 107 7.03 9.85 -4.74
N TYR A 108 6.18 10.58 -4.01
CA TYR A 108 6.50 11.12 -2.70
C TYR A 108 6.31 10.09 -1.59
N HIS A 109 7.36 9.87 -0.81
CA HIS A 109 7.40 8.99 0.35
C HIS A 109 7.55 9.76 1.64
N VAL A 110 6.86 9.33 2.70
CA VAL A 110 7.06 9.79 4.08
C VAL A 110 6.69 8.67 5.04
N HIS A 111 7.63 7.78 5.35
CA HIS A 111 7.40 6.65 6.24
C HIS A 111 8.70 6.08 6.81
N SER A 112 8.60 5.41 7.97
CA SER A 112 9.73 4.78 8.67
C SER A 112 9.74 3.26 8.55
N TYR A 113 8.64 2.68 8.11
CA TYR A 113 8.44 1.23 7.98
C TYR A 113 8.07 0.89 6.54
N ARG A 114 8.40 -0.33 6.13
CA ARG A 114 8.15 -0.85 4.79
C ARG A 114 7.84 -2.34 4.80
N PRO A 115 7.04 -2.87 3.89
CA PRO A 115 6.94 -4.30 3.68
C PRO A 115 8.27 -4.88 3.18
N THR A 116 8.53 -6.13 3.51
CA THR A 116 9.78 -6.80 3.09
C THR A 116 9.56 -7.86 2.03
N LEU A 117 8.37 -8.44 1.99
CA LEU A 117 8.01 -9.50 1.05
C LEU A 117 6.64 -9.25 0.44
N VAL A 118 6.52 -9.67 -0.82
CA VAL A 118 5.25 -9.73 -1.54
C VAL A 118 5.28 -10.93 -2.50
N ALA A 119 4.13 -11.57 -2.69
CA ALA A 119 4.01 -12.61 -3.71
C ALA A 119 4.24 -12.00 -5.11
N PRO A 120 5.01 -12.64 -6.00
CA PRO A 120 5.38 -12.07 -7.31
C PRO A 120 4.19 -11.66 -8.17
N ASP A 121 3.07 -12.36 -8.08
CA ASP A 121 1.82 -12.05 -8.81
C ASP A 121 1.05 -10.85 -8.25
N TRP A 122 1.51 -10.28 -7.14
CA TRP A 122 0.99 -9.05 -6.55
C TRP A 122 1.88 -7.83 -6.78
N LEU A 123 3.17 -8.03 -7.05
CA LEU A 123 4.13 -6.93 -7.16
C LEU A 123 3.80 -5.99 -8.31
N ALA A 124 3.50 -4.72 -7.99
CA ALA A 124 3.32 -3.66 -8.97
C ALA A 124 4.59 -2.84 -9.17
N CYS A 125 5.26 -2.46 -8.10
CA CYS A 125 6.52 -1.74 -8.17
C CYS A 125 7.35 -1.89 -6.89
N GLU A 126 8.64 -1.61 -7.03
CA GLU A 126 9.61 -1.56 -5.94
C GLU A 126 10.30 -0.20 -5.89
N THR A 127 10.80 0.17 -4.73
CA THR A 127 11.60 1.38 -4.52
C THR A 127 12.91 1.01 -3.83
N GLU A 128 13.98 1.73 -4.18
CA GLU A 128 15.31 1.57 -3.58
C GLU A 128 15.53 2.62 -2.50
N TYR A 129 15.68 2.19 -1.25
CA TYR A 129 16.06 3.05 -0.12
C TYR A 129 16.67 2.22 1.00
N GLY A 130 18.01 2.20 1.06
CA GLY A 130 18.72 1.30 1.98
C GLY A 130 18.44 -0.18 1.72
N GLY A 131 18.19 -0.52 0.47
CA GLY A 131 17.73 -1.80 -0.03
C GLY A 131 16.39 -1.68 -0.76
N ARG A 132 16.11 -2.64 -1.62
CA ARG A 132 14.90 -2.67 -2.42
C ARG A 132 13.72 -3.20 -1.61
N PHE A 133 12.56 -2.55 -1.71
CA PHE A 133 11.34 -2.99 -1.03
C PHE A 133 10.11 -2.86 -1.93
N PRO A 134 9.07 -3.68 -1.74
CA PRO A 134 7.80 -3.54 -2.43
C PRO A 134 7.12 -2.21 -2.04
N SER A 135 6.95 -1.32 -2.99
CA SER A 135 6.30 -0.03 -2.79
C SER A 135 4.93 0.08 -3.45
N GLY A 136 4.52 -0.95 -4.18
CA GLY A 136 3.19 -1.06 -4.75
C GLY A 136 2.78 -2.50 -5.04
N ILE A 137 1.51 -2.79 -4.82
CA ILE A 137 0.86 -4.06 -5.16
C ILE A 137 -0.39 -3.81 -5.99
N TRP A 138 -0.69 -4.78 -6.85
CA TRP A 138 -1.94 -4.81 -7.60
C TRP A 138 -2.26 -6.24 -8.07
N LYS A 139 -3.49 -6.69 -7.77
CA LYS A 139 -4.04 -7.92 -8.35
C LYS A 139 -5.57 -7.83 -8.37
N GLY A 140 -6.16 -8.05 -9.54
CA GLY A 140 -7.60 -7.92 -9.70
C GLY A 140 -8.09 -6.52 -9.32
N ARG A 141 -8.98 -6.45 -8.34
CA ARG A 141 -9.58 -5.20 -7.85
C ARG A 141 -8.91 -4.64 -6.58
N VAL A 142 -7.79 -5.19 -6.16
CA VAL A 142 -7.07 -4.74 -4.96
C VAL A 142 -5.75 -4.12 -5.37
N ALA A 143 -5.50 -2.89 -4.94
CA ALA A 143 -4.24 -2.18 -5.14
C ALA A 143 -3.81 -1.48 -3.85
N GLY A 144 -2.52 -1.19 -3.75
CA GLY A 144 -1.99 -0.39 -2.65
C GLY A 144 -0.59 0.12 -2.95
N PHE A 145 -0.27 1.27 -2.35
CA PHE A 145 1.02 1.94 -2.54
C PHE A 145 1.55 2.48 -1.21
N GLN A 146 2.86 2.30 -1.00
CA GLN A 146 3.54 2.83 0.18
C GLN A 146 3.70 4.35 0.10
N PHE A 147 3.95 4.88 -1.10
CA PHE A 147 4.01 6.31 -1.35
C PHE A 147 2.62 6.93 -1.40
N HIS A 148 2.58 8.24 -1.47
CA HIS A 148 1.36 9.05 -1.56
C HIS A 148 1.11 9.50 -3.00
N PRO A 149 0.29 8.78 -3.80
CA PRO A 149 -0.03 9.21 -5.16
C PRO A 149 -0.69 10.60 -5.18
N GLU A 150 -1.55 10.88 -4.18
CA GLU A 150 -2.26 12.15 -4.02
C GLU A 150 -1.35 13.34 -3.77
N LYS A 151 -0.07 13.08 -3.40
CA LYS A 151 0.98 14.09 -3.19
C LYS A 151 2.07 14.03 -4.25
N SER A 152 1.87 13.26 -5.31
CA SER A 152 2.90 12.95 -6.31
C SER A 152 2.65 13.63 -7.65
N GLN A 153 1.97 14.77 -7.66
CA GLN A 153 1.74 15.61 -8.85
C GLN A 153 1.14 14.82 -10.02
N ASP A 154 1.58 15.06 -11.25
CA ASP A 154 1.03 14.44 -12.45
C ASP A 154 1.22 12.93 -12.50
N SER A 155 2.38 12.43 -12.03
CA SER A 155 2.64 10.99 -11.91
C SER A 155 1.64 10.31 -10.99
N GLY A 156 1.30 10.95 -9.86
CA GLY A 156 0.33 10.44 -8.91
C GLY A 156 -1.11 10.46 -9.44
N ILE A 157 -1.52 11.54 -10.10
CA ILE A 157 -2.84 11.67 -10.71
C ILE A 157 -3.01 10.63 -11.82
N SER A 158 -2.02 10.47 -12.67
CA SER A 158 -2.03 9.47 -13.74
C SER A 158 -2.15 8.05 -13.17
N LEU A 159 -1.35 7.72 -12.16
CA LEU A 159 -1.41 6.42 -11.49
C LEU A 159 -2.79 6.16 -10.89
N LEU A 160 -3.34 7.11 -10.14
CA LEU A 160 -4.67 6.98 -9.54
C LEU A 160 -5.75 6.76 -10.58
N SER A 161 -5.73 7.50 -11.70
CA SER A 161 -6.68 7.34 -12.79
C SER A 161 -6.63 5.92 -13.36
N MET A 162 -5.43 5.41 -13.65
CA MET A 162 -5.26 4.05 -14.19
C MET A 162 -5.66 2.97 -13.18
N VAL A 163 -5.31 3.15 -11.91
CA VAL A 163 -5.70 2.21 -10.85
C VAL A 163 -7.22 2.15 -10.72
N LEU A 164 -7.89 3.29 -10.65
CA LEU A 164 -9.34 3.35 -10.54
C LEU A 164 -10.04 2.67 -11.72
N GLU A 165 -9.55 2.89 -12.94
CA GLU A 165 -10.07 2.21 -14.14
C GLU A 165 -9.96 0.69 -14.04
N LYS A 166 -8.90 0.16 -13.41
CA LYS A 166 -8.66 -1.28 -13.28
C LYS A 166 -9.40 -1.94 -12.12
N ILE A 167 -9.60 -1.22 -11.00
CA ILE A 167 -10.14 -1.83 -9.78
C ILE A 167 -11.64 -1.56 -9.56
N VAL A 168 -12.17 -0.49 -10.14
CA VAL A 168 -13.60 -0.18 -10.07
C VAL A 168 -14.31 -0.83 -11.26
N PRO A 169 -15.37 -1.61 -11.03
CA PRO A 169 -16.14 -2.18 -12.14
C PRO A 169 -16.82 -1.08 -12.97
N ALA A 170 -16.95 -1.35 -14.26
CA ALA A 170 -17.67 -0.48 -15.18
C ALA A 170 -19.17 -0.47 -14.86
#